data_cc8e18f6c6130d246206211b43be5d51
#
_entry.id   cc8e18f6c6130d246206211b43be5d51
#
_cell.length_a   1.000
_cell.length_b   1.000
_cell.length_c   1.000
_cell.angle_alpha   90.00
_cell.angle_beta   90.00
_cell.angle_gamma   90.00
#
_symmetry.space_group_name_H-M   'P 1'
#
loop_
_entity.id
_entity.type
_entity.pdbx_description
1 polymer ?
#
loop_
_entity_poly.entity_id
_entity_poly.type
_entity_poly.pdbx_seq_one_letter_code
_entity_poly.pdbx_strand_id
1 'polypeptide(L)'
;MASKVVVKDEKAGVSGIRIDASWKYLLKEFFEDFVAFALPEAHGLIDWSVPPVFLDKELSEVITPSKTGALFVDALVRIQLKTGEAEEFLAHIEVQAQHEPKFSERIAIYNCRLFDRHRIPITSLAVYLDEDASWKPCYYERKSVACALAFSYPILKLTDFVHRKEWLQQQTNIFAHVMLFHLMLLEEKKAGRTLENIKAQLFRFFLGYGFEKDIIGRLAKFLDLLIALNKTEAVQFKAEMNVLIGGDAMYEYISTTQLFEMDEKIEKARQEGREEVREEVREEGKRVIRPFLEKKFGPLPESVLNHIEIAGHDHLLKLLDRAITAKTLTDIFDA
;
A
#
# COMPACT_ATOMS: atom_id res chain seq x y z
N MET A 1 -28.51 -11.75 -9.16
CA MET A 1 -28.11 -12.12 -7.78
C MET A 1 -26.74 -11.52 -7.54
N ALA A 2 -26.66 -10.44 -6.77
CA ALA A 2 -25.39 -9.75 -6.52
C ALA A 2 -24.52 -10.61 -5.60
N SER A 3 -23.36 -11.00 -6.06
CA SER A 3 -22.35 -11.71 -5.27
C SER A 3 -21.85 -10.77 -4.18
N LYS A 4 -22.19 -11.05 -2.93
CA LYS A 4 -21.67 -10.33 -1.75
C LYS A 4 -20.16 -10.47 -1.72
N VAL A 5 -19.45 -9.35 -1.87
CA VAL A 5 -18.03 -9.27 -1.52
C VAL A 5 -17.94 -9.47 -0.01
N VAL A 6 -17.54 -10.65 0.41
CA VAL A 6 -17.32 -10.95 1.83
C VAL A 6 -15.95 -10.41 2.19
N VAL A 7 -15.92 -9.20 2.76
CA VAL A 7 -14.78 -8.75 3.57
C VAL A 7 -14.90 -9.52 4.88
N LYS A 8 -14.11 -10.57 5.03
CA LYS A 8 -14.02 -11.32 6.30
C LYS A 8 -12.74 -10.95 7.02
N ASP A 9 -12.93 -10.67 8.31
CA ASP A 9 -11.90 -10.42 9.31
C ASP A 9 -10.74 -11.42 9.29
N GLU A 10 -9.60 -10.93 9.77
CA GLU A 10 -8.35 -11.63 9.99
C GLU A 10 -8.53 -12.95 10.74
N LYS A 11 -8.65 -14.04 9.98
CA LYS A 11 -8.26 -15.36 10.45
C LYS A 11 -7.12 -15.84 9.53
N ALA A 12 -5.95 -16.05 10.11
CA ALA A 12 -4.81 -16.64 9.43
C ALA A 12 -5.26 -17.89 8.66
N GLY A 13 -5.14 -17.84 7.31
CA GLY A 13 -5.46 -18.98 6.42
C GLY A 13 -6.68 -18.82 5.50
N VAL A 14 -7.40 -17.68 5.52
CA VAL A 14 -8.51 -17.44 4.59
C VAL A 14 -8.02 -16.56 3.44
N SER A 15 -8.13 -17.06 2.22
CA SER A 15 -7.86 -16.29 1.01
C SER A 15 -8.91 -15.21 0.76
N GLY A 16 -8.50 -14.09 0.15
CA GLY A 16 -9.44 -13.00 -0.15
C GLY A 16 -8.75 -11.69 -0.52
N ILE A 17 -9.57 -10.72 -0.91
CA ILE A 17 -9.14 -9.35 -1.20
C ILE A 17 -9.29 -8.50 0.05
N ARG A 18 -8.22 -7.82 0.44
CA ARG A 18 -8.12 -6.99 1.65
C ARG A 18 -7.75 -5.57 1.27
N ILE A 19 -8.75 -4.71 1.12
CA ILE A 19 -8.54 -3.30 0.72
C ILE A 19 -7.85 -2.50 1.84
N ASP A 20 -8.26 -2.73 3.07
CA ASP A 20 -7.89 -1.98 4.26
C ASP A 20 -6.37 -1.86 4.46
N ALA A 21 -5.72 -2.98 4.79
CA ALA A 21 -4.29 -3.01 5.05
C ALA A 21 -3.47 -2.56 3.82
N SER A 22 -3.91 -2.94 2.61
CA SER A 22 -3.22 -2.60 1.37
C SER A 22 -3.24 -1.09 1.08
N TRP A 23 -4.38 -0.42 1.28
CA TRP A 23 -4.46 1.03 1.06
C TRP A 23 -3.76 1.83 2.14
N LYS A 24 -3.82 1.41 3.41
CA LYS A 24 -2.99 2.01 4.48
C LYS A 24 -1.51 1.97 4.14
N TYR A 25 -1.05 0.83 3.65
CA TYR A 25 0.32 0.68 3.20
C TYR A 25 0.63 1.62 2.03
N LEU A 26 -0.19 1.61 0.96
CA LEU A 26 0.02 2.49 -0.21
C LEU A 26 0.07 3.98 0.16
N LEU A 27 -0.87 4.43 1.01
CA LEU A 27 -0.90 5.82 1.44
C LEU A 27 0.36 6.21 2.22
N LYS A 28 0.94 5.29 3.01
CA LYS A 28 2.20 5.57 3.72
C LYS A 28 3.40 5.63 2.79
N GLU A 29 3.48 4.72 1.84
CA GLU A 29 4.62 4.60 0.94
C GLU A 29 4.65 5.67 -0.16
N PHE A 30 3.47 6.09 -0.64
CA PHE A 30 3.33 6.93 -1.83
C PHE A 30 2.38 8.11 -1.60
N PHE A 31 2.43 8.73 -0.41
CA PHE A 31 1.48 9.77 -0.04
C PHE A 31 1.53 11.00 -0.95
N GLU A 32 2.73 11.45 -1.33
CA GLU A 32 2.91 12.57 -2.26
C GLU A 32 2.29 12.26 -3.62
N ASP A 33 2.55 11.08 -4.17
CA ASP A 33 1.94 10.62 -5.44
C ASP A 33 0.42 10.55 -5.34
N PHE A 34 -0.11 10.10 -4.19
CA PHE A 34 -1.55 10.08 -3.93
C PHE A 34 -2.15 11.47 -3.98
N VAL A 35 -1.56 12.42 -3.27
CA VAL A 35 -2.07 13.80 -3.26
C VAL A 35 -1.94 14.45 -4.62
N ALA A 36 -0.82 14.24 -5.34
CA ALA A 36 -0.63 14.74 -6.69
C ALA A 36 -1.68 14.20 -7.68
N PHE A 37 -2.13 12.95 -7.48
CA PHE A 37 -3.14 12.32 -8.32
C PHE A 37 -4.56 12.74 -7.94
N ALA A 38 -4.89 12.68 -6.64
CA ALA A 38 -6.26 12.88 -6.15
C ALA A 38 -6.63 14.36 -5.94
N LEU A 39 -5.66 15.21 -5.58
CA LEU A 39 -5.83 16.62 -5.23
C LEU A 39 -4.70 17.47 -5.83
N PRO A 40 -4.55 17.54 -7.17
CA PRO A 40 -3.40 18.18 -7.82
C PRO A 40 -3.25 19.67 -7.47
N GLU A 41 -4.33 20.38 -7.22
CA GLU A 41 -4.30 21.78 -6.78
C GLU A 41 -3.70 21.92 -5.38
N ALA A 42 -4.06 21.03 -4.46
CA ALA A 42 -3.51 21.00 -3.10
C ALA A 42 -2.04 20.60 -3.08
N HIS A 43 -1.61 19.67 -3.95
CA HIS A 43 -0.22 19.20 -4.05
C HIS A 43 0.77 20.37 -4.23
N GLY A 44 0.42 21.37 -5.06
CA GLY A 44 1.25 22.54 -5.31
C GLY A 44 1.45 23.46 -4.09
N LEU A 45 0.55 23.40 -3.11
CA LEU A 45 0.56 24.22 -1.89
C LEU A 45 1.32 23.58 -0.74
N ILE A 46 1.59 22.27 -0.79
CA ILE A 46 2.22 21.49 0.28
C ILE A 46 3.74 21.65 0.22
N ASP A 47 4.36 21.83 1.41
CA ASP A 47 5.81 21.79 1.57
C ASP A 47 6.30 20.34 1.76
N TRP A 48 6.66 19.69 0.66
CA TRP A 48 7.16 18.32 0.64
C TRP A 48 8.58 18.16 1.22
N SER A 49 9.28 19.26 1.56
CA SER A 49 10.54 19.18 2.30
C SER A 49 10.33 18.77 3.76
N VAL A 50 9.11 18.95 4.28
CA VAL A 50 8.68 18.49 5.60
C VAL A 50 7.89 17.20 5.45
N PRO A 51 8.37 16.05 5.98
CA PRO A 51 7.69 14.79 5.85
C PRO A 51 6.27 14.83 6.46
N PRO A 52 5.25 14.30 5.76
CA PRO A 52 3.91 14.13 6.30
C PRO A 52 3.90 13.23 7.54
N VAL A 53 3.10 13.56 8.55
CA VAL A 53 3.01 12.79 9.80
C VAL A 53 1.68 12.06 9.88
N PHE A 54 1.72 10.72 9.85
CA PHE A 54 0.54 9.87 10.01
C PHE A 54 0.10 9.76 11.46
N LEU A 55 -1.18 10.03 11.72
CA LEU A 55 -1.78 10.13 13.05
C LEU A 55 -2.77 8.98 13.30
N ASP A 56 -2.40 7.74 12.98
CA ASP A 56 -3.27 6.55 13.04
C ASP A 56 -3.87 6.31 14.44
N LYS A 57 -3.09 6.55 15.51
CA LYS A 57 -3.55 6.40 16.90
C LYS A 57 -4.63 7.42 17.25
N GLU A 58 -4.44 8.66 16.86
CA GLU A 58 -5.37 9.75 17.12
C GLU A 58 -6.67 9.57 16.35
N LEU A 59 -6.59 9.06 15.13
CA LEU A 59 -7.75 8.73 14.33
C LEU A 59 -8.60 7.64 15.00
N SER A 60 -7.98 6.58 15.49
CA SER A 60 -8.68 5.47 16.16
C SER A 60 -9.46 5.90 17.43
N GLU A 61 -9.02 6.96 18.11
CA GLU A 61 -9.71 7.52 19.29
C GLU A 61 -10.94 8.37 18.92
N VAL A 62 -10.98 8.91 17.70
CA VAL A 62 -12.08 9.75 17.19
C VAL A 62 -13.16 8.92 16.52
N ILE A 63 -12.76 7.81 15.89
CA ILE A 63 -13.65 6.90 15.17
C ILE A 63 -14.40 6.00 16.14
N THR A 64 -15.72 5.97 16.03
CA THR A 64 -16.54 4.99 16.74
C THR A 64 -16.62 3.73 15.86
N PRO A 65 -16.22 2.54 16.34
CA PRO A 65 -16.34 1.30 15.57
C PRO A 65 -17.76 1.14 15.03
N SER A 66 -17.90 0.86 13.73
CA SER A 66 -19.20 0.63 13.14
C SER A 66 -19.79 -0.68 13.68
N LYS A 67 -21.10 -0.71 13.96
CA LYS A 67 -21.81 -1.92 14.41
C LYS A 67 -21.82 -3.03 13.35
N THR A 68 -21.42 -2.73 12.13
CA THR A 68 -21.46 -3.65 10.97
C THR A 68 -20.15 -4.40 10.75
N GLY A 69 -19.08 -4.15 11.56
CA GLY A 69 -17.80 -4.83 11.39
C GLY A 69 -17.06 -4.50 10.09
N ALA A 70 -17.54 -3.54 9.31
CA ALA A 70 -16.81 -3.08 8.13
C ALA A 70 -15.62 -2.23 8.58
N LEU A 71 -14.42 -2.76 8.37
CA LEU A 71 -13.18 -2.04 8.57
C LEU A 71 -13.03 -1.03 7.42
N PHE A 72 -12.86 0.23 7.76
CA PHE A 72 -12.63 1.29 6.79
C PHE A 72 -11.16 1.68 6.83
N VAL A 73 -10.59 1.95 5.67
CA VAL A 73 -9.24 2.49 5.59
C VAL A 73 -9.33 3.97 5.84
N ASP A 74 -9.02 4.34 7.05
CA ASP A 74 -8.96 5.74 7.42
C ASP A 74 -7.49 6.10 7.62
N ALA A 75 -7.06 7.17 6.98
CA ALA A 75 -5.76 7.78 7.23
C ALA A 75 -5.97 9.23 7.66
N LEU A 76 -5.27 9.63 8.71
CA LEU A 76 -5.18 11.00 9.14
C LEU A 76 -3.72 11.44 9.05
N VAL A 77 -3.46 12.46 8.24
CA VAL A 77 -2.09 12.91 7.96
C VAL A 77 -1.96 14.40 8.21
N ARG A 78 -0.99 14.78 9.04
CA ARG A 78 -0.63 16.18 9.26
C ARG A 78 0.34 16.61 8.18
N ILE A 79 0.07 17.77 7.58
CA ILE A 79 0.76 18.28 6.41
C ILE A 79 1.10 19.74 6.62
N GLN A 80 2.31 20.14 6.22
CA GLN A 80 2.81 21.52 6.24
C GLN A 80 2.57 22.19 4.88
N LEU A 81 2.13 23.46 4.91
CA LEU A 81 2.00 24.29 3.71
C LEU A 81 3.26 25.14 3.45
N LYS A 82 3.47 25.53 2.20
CA LYS A 82 4.57 26.41 1.73
C LYS A 82 4.42 27.89 2.17
N THR A 83 3.27 28.26 2.74
CA THR A 83 3.04 29.63 3.21
C THR A 83 3.97 29.95 4.38
N GLY A 84 4.58 31.12 4.40
CA GLY A 84 5.67 31.49 5.33
C GLY A 84 5.31 31.60 6.82
N GLU A 85 4.04 31.48 7.18
CA GLU A 85 3.56 31.19 8.53
C GLU A 85 3.29 29.67 8.53
N ALA A 86 3.79 28.96 9.56
CA ALA A 86 3.70 27.49 9.68
C ALA A 86 2.22 27.03 9.75
N GLU A 87 1.52 27.11 8.61
CA GLU A 87 0.16 26.64 8.48
C GLU A 87 0.18 25.13 8.22
N GLU A 88 -0.42 24.42 9.15
CA GLU A 88 -0.66 22.99 9.05
C GLU A 88 -2.13 22.73 8.69
N PHE A 89 -2.38 21.62 8.00
CA PHE A 89 -3.73 21.07 7.88
C PHE A 89 -3.70 19.56 8.07
N LEU A 90 -4.85 18.96 8.35
CA LEU A 90 -5.02 17.52 8.39
C LEU A 90 -5.73 17.03 7.13
N ALA A 91 -5.11 16.07 6.45
CA ALA A 91 -5.79 15.29 5.42
C ALA A 91 -6.42 14.05 6.08
N HIS A 92 -7.74 13.93 6.02
CA HIS A 92 -8.52 12.77 6.44
C HIS A 92 -8.97 12.02 5.18
N ILE A 93 -8.50 10.78 5.01
CA ILE A 93 -8.74 9.97 3.81
C ILE A 93 -9.53 8.74 4.19
N GLU A 94 -10.70 8.58 3.56
CA GLU A 94 -11.59 7.42 3.70
C GLU A 94 -11.60 6.62 2.41
N VAL A 95 -11.28 5.33 2.46
CA VAL A 95 -11.32 4.42 1.31
C VAL A 95 -12.49 3.45 1.45
N GLN A 96 -13.41 3.51 0.52
CA GLN A 96 -14.67 2.78 0.58
C GLN A 96 -14.82 1.84 -0.62
N ALA A 97 -14.85 0.54 -0.36
CA ALA A 97 -15.02 -0.49 -1.39
C ALA A 97 -16.47 -1.00 -1.52
N GLN A 98 -17.38 -0.52 -0.69
CA GLN A 98 -18.78 -0.96 -0.67
C GLN A 98 -19.73 0.21 -0.43
N HIS A 99 -20.96 0.09 -0.97
CA HIS A 99 -21.98 1.07 -0.74
C HIS A 99 -22.39 1.14 0.73
N GLU A 100 -22.32 2.34 1.32
CA GLU A 100 -22.77 2.64 2.68
C GLU A 100 -23.75 3.81 2.69
N PRO A 101 -25.02 3.60 3.07
CA PRO A 101 -26.06 4.65 2.98
C PRO A 101 -25.77 5.90 3.84
N LYS A 102 -25.03 5.76 4.93
CA LYS A 102 -24.71 6.85 5.86
C LYS A 102 -23.28 7.37 5.73
N PHE A 103 -22.61 7.07 4.64
CA PHE A 103 -21.20 7.45 4.46
C PHE A 103 -20.98 8.97 4.57
N SER A 104 -21.80 9.80 3.87
CA SER A 104 -21.64 11.26 3.94
C SER A 104 -21.89 11.84 5.34
N GLU A 105 -22.81 11.26 6.11
CA GLU A 105 -23.03 11.63 7.50
C GLU A 105 -21.80 11.30 8.35
N ARG A 106 -21.24 10.09 8.17
CA ARG A 106 -20.08 9.60 8.91
C ARG A 106 -18.84 10.46 8.69
N ILE A 107 -18.48 10.73 7.43
CA ILE A 107 -17.31 11.54 7.09
C ILE A 107 -17.46 13.00 7.61
N ALA A 108 -18.67 13.56 7.58
CA ALA A 108 -18.95 14.88 8.16
C ALA A 108 -18.77 14.89 9.68
N ILE A 109 -19.26 13.86 10.38
CA ILE A 109 -19.08 13.71 11.83
C ILE A 109 -17.59 13.59 12.18
N TYR A 110 -16.82 12.81 11.44
CA TYR A 110 -15.38 12.65 11.69
C TYR A 110 -14.63 13.96 11.46
N ASN A 111 -14.92 14.68 10.38
CA ASN A 111 -14.33 16.00 10.15
C ASN A 111 -14.61 16.95 11.31
N CYS A 112 -15.85 17.04 11.81
CA CYS A 112 -16.22 17.88 12.95
C CYS A 112 -15.45 17.48 14.23
N ARG A 113 -15.32 16.18 14.52
CA ARG A 113 -14.59 15.69 15.71
C ARG A 113 -13.10 15.97 15.61
N LEU A 114 -12.50 15.77 14.44
CA LEU A 114 -11.11 16.09 14.19
C LEU A 114 -10.84 17.58 14.33
N PHE A 115 -11.71 18.43 13.78
CA PHE A 115 -11.60 19.86 13.94
C PHE A 115 -11.75 20.31 15.41
N ASP A 116 -12.70 19.74 16.15
CA ASP A 116 -12.87 20.04 17.57
C ASP A 116 -11.63 19.68 18.39
N ARG A 117 -10.97 18.58 18.08
CA ARG A 117 -9.77 18.09 18.77
C ARG A 117 -8.52 18.89 18.42
N HIS A 118 -8.27 19.14 17.13
CA HIS A 118 -6.99 19.68 16.64
C HIS A 118 -7.00 21.20 16.43
N ARG A 119 -8.16 21.80 16.19
CA ARG A 119 -8.35 23.24 15.94
C ARG A 119 -7.56 23.79 14.74
N ILE A 120 -7.20 22.94 13.78
CA ILE A 120 -6.58 23.28 12.51
C ILE A 120 -7.50 22.85 11.35
N PRO A 121 -7.33 23.40 10.13
CA PRO A 121 -8.13 23.02 8.97
C PRO A 121 -8.06 21.53 8.68
N ILE A 122 -9.18 20.93 8.27
CA ILE A 122 -9.28 19.50 7.92
C ILE A 122 -9.82 19.37 6.49
N THR A 123 -9.07 18.70 5.62
CA THR A 123 -9.54 18.28 4.31
C THR A 123 -9.91 16.80 4.37
N SER A 124 -11.20 16.47 4.25
CA SER A 124 -11.64 15.09 4.11
C SER A 124 -11.76 14.72 2.65
N LEU A 125 -11.21 13.57 2.25
CA LEU A 125 -11.26 13.01 0.89
C LEU A 125 -11.82 11.61 0.95
N ALA A 126 -12.77 11.27 0.07
CA ALA A 126 -13.27 9.91 -0.08
C ALA A 126 -12.76 9.26 -1.37
N VAL A 127 -12.27 8.01 -1.25
CA VAL A 127 -11.88 7.17 -2.38
C VAL A 127 -12.88 6.03 -2.52
N TYR A 128 -13.58 5.96 -3.65
CA TYR A 128 -14.59 4.93 -3.91
C TYR A 128 -14.07 3.90 -4.88
N LEU A 129 -13.93 2.65 -4.41
CA LEU A 129 -13.42 1.51 -5.18
C LEU A 129 -14.53 0.53 -5.59
N ASP A 130 -15.80 0.83 -5.26
CA ASP A 130 -16.95 0.03 -5.65
C ASP A 130 -17.29 0.17 -7.15
N GLU A 131 -18.10 -0.76 -7.65
CA GLU A 131 -18.46 -0.87 -9.07
C GLU A 131 -19.69 -0.03 -9.48
N ASP A 132 -20.41 0.56 -8.53
CA ASP A 132 -21.58 1.38 -8.82
C ASP A 132 -21.19 2.80 -9.22
N ALA A 133 -21.16 3.08 -10.53
CA ALA A 133 -20.83 4.39 -11.07
C ALA A 133 -21.77 5.51 -10.61
N SER A 134 -22.97 5.18 -10.15
CA SER A 134 -23.98 6.16 -9.68
C SER A 134 -23.76 6.56 -8.22
N TRP A 135 -23.10 5.70 -7.42
CA TRP A 135 -22.86 5.98 -6.01
C TRP A 135 -21.61 6.84 -5.82
N LYS A 136 -21.82 8.15 -5.71
CA LYS A 136 -20.77 9.18 -5.58
C LYS A 136 -21.13 10.22 -4.52
N PRO A 137 -21.39 9.82 -3.26
CA PRO A 137 -21.73 10.80 -2.23
C PRO A 137 -20.54 11.75 -1.98
N CYS A 138 -20.75 13.04 -2.13
CA CYS A 138 -19.74 14.09 -1.93
C CYS A 138 -20.23 15.24 -1.07
N TYR A 139 -21.43 15.08 -0.48
CA TYR A 139 -22.11 16.12 0.26
C TYR A 139 -22.98 15.55 1.38
N TYR A 140 -23.01 16.25 2.52
CA TYR A 140 -23.92 15.99 3.63
C TYR A 140 -24.61 17.27 4.06
N GLU A 141 -25.91 17.21 4.29
CA GLU A 141 -26.67 18.30 4.85
C GLU A 141 -27.56 17.81 5.99
N ARG A 142 -27.57 18.54 7.08
CA ARG A 142 -28.48 18.35 8.21
C ARG A 142 -29.19 19.65 8.52
N LYS A 143 -30.51 19.63 8.45
CA LYS A 143 -31.38 20.77 8.79
C LYS A 143 -32.06 20.55 10.14
N SER A 144 -32.23 21.63 10.88
CA SER A 144 -33.03 21.74 12.08
C SER A 144 -34.00 22.89 11.89
N VAL A 145 -34.79 23.25 12.93
CA VAL A 145 -35.85 24.28 12.84
C VAL A 145 -35.35 25.61 12.29
N ALA A 146 -34.19 26.09 12.73
CA ALA A 146 -33.63 27.38 12.31
C ALA A 146 -32.08 27.29 12.05
N CYS A 147 -31.54 26.09 11.82
CA CYS A 147 -30.13 25.87 11.61
C CYS A 147 -29.88 24.80 10.56
N ALA A 148 -28.83 24.97 9.75
CA ALA A 148 -28.38 23.97 8.81
C ALA A 148 -26.87 23.77 8.95
N LEU A 149 -26.39 22.53 8.83
CA LEU A 149 -25.02 22.16 8.62
C LEU A 149 -24.89 21.58 7.22
N ALA A 150 -24.01 22.18 6.41
CA ALA A 150 -23.68 21.70 5.07
C ALA A 150 -22.19 21.35 5.03
N PHE A 151 -21.85 20.19 4.51
CA PHE A 151 -20.47 19.70 4.39
C PHE A 151 -20.26 19.08 3.03
N SER A 152 -19.29 19.60 2.26
CA SER A 152 -18.87 19.04 0.98
C SER A 152 -17.41 18.57 1.07
N TYR A 153 -17.08 17.54 0.34
CA TYR A 153 -15.74 16.95 0.32
C TYR A 153 -15.37 16.42 -1.07
N PRO A 154 -14.10 16.49 -1.47
CA PRO A 154 -13.62 15.90 -2.72
C PRO A 154 -13.74 14.38 -2.69
N ILE A 155 -13.87 13.81 -3.90
CA ILE A 155 -13.96 12.37 -4.09
C ILE A 155 -13.02 11.92 -5.20
N LEU A 156 -12.51 10.69 -5.09
CA LEU A 156 -11.82 9.95 -6.14
C LEU A 156 -12.63 8.69 -6.41
N LYS A 157 -13.22 8.56 -7.60
CA LYS A 157 -14.08 7.42 -7.93
C LYS A 157 -13.43 6.54 -8.98
N LEU A 158 -13.23 5.25 -8.66
CA LEU A 158 -12.61 4.27 -9.55
C LEU A 158 -13.33 4.15 -10.90
N THR A 159 -14.66 4.12 -10.90
CA THR A 159 -15.44 3.96 -12.13
C THR A 159 -15.37 5.14 -13.09
N ASP A 160 -14.90 6.32 -12.65
CA ASP A 160 -14.68 7.48 -13.54
C ASP A 160 -13.50 7.25 -14.50
N PHE A 161 -12.66 6.25 -14.23
CA PHE A 161 -11.50 5.89 -15.05
C PHE A 161 -11.74 4.70 -15.98
N VAL A 162 -12.92 4.06 -15.97
CA VAL A 162 -13.22 2.89 -16.83
C VAL A 162 -12.93 3.18 -18.31
N HIS A 163 -13.29 4.40 -18.79
CA HIS A 163 -13.06 4.83 -20.17
C HIS A 163 -11.75 5.63 -20.33
N ARG A 164 -10.89 5.66 -19.32
CA ARG A 164 -9.63 6.41 -19.31
C ARG A 164 -8.40 5.52 -19.00
N LYS A 165 -8.50 4.22 -19.25
CA LYS A 165 -7.42 3.27 -18.97
C LYS A 165 -6.13 3.60 -19.71
N GLU A 166 -6.23 3.98 -21.00
CA GLU A 166 -5.08 4.39 -21.80
C GLU A 166 -4.41 5.64 -21.24
N TRP A 167 -5.22 6.60 -20.77
CA TRP A 167 -4.69 7.77 -20.09
C TRP A 167 -3.98 7.41 -18.79
N LEU A 168 -4.56 6.52 -17.97
CA LEU A 168 -3.90 6.02 -16.75
C LEU A 168 -2.57 5.35 -17.06
N GLN A 169 -2.51 4.57 -18.14
CA GLN A 169 -1.28 3.89 -18.59
C GLN A 169 -0.15 4.85 -18.95
N GLN A 170 -0.47 6.02 -19.44
CA GLN A 170 0.51 7.03 -19.88
C GLN A 170 1.03 7.92 -18.75
N GLN A 171 0.45 7.82 -17.55
CA GLN A 171 0.88 8.62 -16.40
C GLN A 171 2.17 8.07 -15.79
N THR A 172 3.01 8.95 -15.29
CA THR A 172 4.19 8.58 -14.49
C THR A 172 3.84 8.39 -13.00
N ASN A 173 2.70 8.90 -12.56
CA ASN A 173 2.25 8.83 -11.18
C ASN A 173 1.81 7.41 -10.81
N ILE A 174 2.32 6.89 -9.71
CA ILE A 174 2.07 5.51 -9.23
C ILE A 174 0.59 5.27 -8.95
N PHE A 175 -0.15 6.26 -8.42
CA PHE A 175 -1.58 6.11 -8.15
C PHE A 175 -2.44 5.99 -9.40
N ALA A 176 -2.02 6.54 -10.54
CA ALA A 176 -2.67 6.25 -11.81
C ALA A 176 -2.61 4.75 -12.14
N HIS A 177 -1.46 4.12 -11.91
CA HIS A 177 -1.29 2.68 -12.10
C HIS A 177 -2.02 1.85 -11.04
N VAL A 178 -2.11 2.33 -9.80
CA VAL A 178 -2.94 1.71 -8.75
C VAL A 178 -4.42 1.71 -9.14
N MET A 179 -4.94 2.83 -9.69
CA MET A 179 -6.33 2.90 -10.17
C MET A 179 -6.56 1.95 -11.35
N LEU A 180 -5.65 1.92 -12.32
CA LEU A 180 -5.71 0.96 -13.43
C LEU A 180 -5.69 -0.49 -12.95
N PHE A 181 -4.85 -0.78 -11.97
CA PHE A 181 -4.75 -2.06 -11.30
C PHE A 181 -6.09 -2.48 -10.66
N HIS A 182 -6.75 -1.59 -9.93
CA HIS A 182 -8.06 -1.89 -9.35
C HIS A 182 -9.13 -2.13 -10.42
N LEU A 183 -9.09 -1.42 -11.56
CA LEU A 183 -9.98 -1.70 -12.70
C LEU A 183 -9.71 -3.09 -13.27
N MET A 184 -8.45 -3.48 -13.47
CA MET A 184 -8.08 -4.84 -13.92
C MET A 184 -8.54 -5.89 -12.92
N LEU A 185 -8.33 -5.67 -11.63
CA LEU A 185 -8.80 -6.58 -10.56
C LEU A 185 -10.31 -6.82 -10.64
N LEU A 186 -11.11 -5.76 -10.86
CA LEU A 186 -12.56 -5.90 -11.01
C LEU A 186 -12.94 -6.68 -12.26
N GLU A 187 -12.26 -6.46 -13.38
CA GLU A 187 -12.51 -7.16 -14.66
C GLU A 187 -12.17 -8.64 -14.57
N GLU A 188 -10.99 -8.97 -14.03
CA GLU A 188 -10.56 -10.36 -13.87
C GLU A 188 -11.47 -11.13 -12.90
N LYS A 189 -11.96 -10.48 -11.84
CA LYS A 189 -12.97 -11.05 -10.96
C LYS A 189 -14.29 -11.32 -11.69
N LYS A 190 -14.75 -10.38 -12.52
CA LYS A 190 -15.96 -10.57 -13.35
C LYS A 190 -15.79 -11.70 -14.34
N ALA A 191 -14.59 -11.88 -14.88
CA ALA A 191 -14.24 -13.00 -15.77
C ALA A 191 -14.12 -14.35 -15.04
N GLY A 192 -14.27 -14.40 -13.71
CA GLY A 192 -14.21 -15.62 -12.91
C GLY A 192 -12.79 -16.18 -12.74
N ARG A 193 -11.76 -15.35 -12.88
CA ARG A 193 -10.37 -15.74 -12.65
C ARG A 193 -10.12 -16.03 -11.18
N THR A 194 -9.19 -16.93 -10.91
CA THR A 194 -8.76 -17.27 -9.55
C THR A 194 -7.83 -16.19 -8.97
N LEU A 195 -7.74 -16.09 -7.65
CA LEU A 195 -6.96 -15.03 -6.99
C LEU A 195 -5.46 -15.14 -7.30
N GLU A 196 -4.91 -16.35 -7.37
CA GLU A 196 -3.51 -16.59 -7.73
C GLU A 196 -3.21 -16.14 -9.17
N ASN A 197 -4.11 -16.41 -10.12
CA ASN A 197 -3.96 -15.96 -11.49
C ASN A 197 -4.04 -14.43 -11.59
N ILE A 198 -5.03 -13.82 -10.94
CA ILE A 198 -5.16 -12.36 -10.88
C ILE A 198 -3.88 -11.73 -10.31
N LYS A 199 -3.40 -12.23 -9.17
CA LYS A 199 -2.18 -11.72 -8.52
C LYS A 199 -0.96 -11.81 -9.43
N ALA A 200 -0.78 -12.94 -10.14
CA ALA A 200 0.33 -13.12 -11.06
C ALA A 200 0.27 -12.16 -12.26
N GLN A 201 -0.92 -11.95 -12.85
CA GLN A 201 -1.10 -11.02 -13.95
C GLN A 201 -0.83 -9.58 -13.54
N LEU A 202 -1.28 -9.18 -12.35
CA LEU A 202 -1.09 -7.84 -11.83
C LEU A 202 0.39 -7.57 -11.50
N PHE A 203 1.10 -8.54 -10.97
CA PHE A 203 2.54 -8.40 -10.77
C PHE A 203 3.31 -8.29 -12.09
N ARG A 204 2.97 -9.13 -13.08
CA ARG A 204 3.52 -9.02 -14.44
C ARG A 204 3.29 -7.64 -15.04
N PHE A 205 2.13 -7.06 -14.81
CA PHE A 205 1.80 -5.71 -15.25
C PHE A 205 2.78 -4.68 -14.66
N PHE A 206 3.07 -4.72 -13.37
CA PHE A 206 4.05 -3.81 -12.75
C PHE A 206 5.46 -3.97 -13.33
N LEU A 207 5.90 -5.20 -13.57
CA LEU A 207 7.20 -5.44 -14.20
C LEU A 207 7.27 -4.86 -15.63
N GLY A 208 6.17 -4.90 -16.36
CA GLY A 208 6.10 -4.38 -17.73
C GLY A 208 6.19 -2.85 -17.86
N TYR A 209 5.96 -2.12 -16.77
CA TYR A 209 6.04 -0.64 -16.76
C TYR A 209 7.44 -0.07 -16.63
N GLY A 210 8.42 -0.87 -16.24
CA GLY A 210 9.80 -0.41 -16.07
C GLY A 210 10.01 0.50 -14.86
N PHE A 211 9.19 0.36 -13.83
CA PHE A 211 9.44 1.00 -12.54
C PHE A 211 10.80 0.60 -11.96
N GLU A 212 11.37 1.49 -11.17
CA GLU A 212 12.56 1.18 -10.37
C GLU A 212 12.29 0.00 -9.43
N LYS A 213 13.34 -0.79 -9.13
CA LYS A 213 13.19 -2.02 -8.34
C LYS A 213 12.59 -1.81 -6.96
N ASP A 214 12.93 -0.71 -6.31
CA ASP A 214 12.36 -0.32 -5.02
C ASP A 214 10.82 -0.13 -5.13
N ILE A 215 10.37 0.58 -6.14
CA ILE A 215 8.94 0.76 -6.42
C ILE A 215 8.26 -0.58 -6.70
N ILE A 216 8.88 -1.47 -7.49
CA ILE A 216 8.36 -2.82 -7.76
C ILE A 216 8.21 -3.60 -6.46
N GLY A 217 9.19 -3.52 -5.56
CA GLY A 217 9.14 -4.18 -4.25
C GLY A 217 7.98 -3.70 -3.38
N ARG A 218 7.79 -2.39 -3.29
CA ARG A 218 6.66 -1.78 -2.56
C ARG A 218 5.31 -2.17 -3.18
N LEU A 219 5.21 -2.21 -4.51
CA LEU A 219 4.01 -2.66 -5.20
C LEU A 219 3.76 -4.17 -5.03
N ALA A 220 4.81 -5.00 -4.97
CA ALA A 220 4.70 -6.42 -4.64
C ALA A 220 4.15 -6.62 -3.22
N LYS A 221 4.66 -5.87 -2.24
CA LYS A 221 4.12 -5.84 -0.87
C LYS A 221 2.66 -5.41 -0.84
N PHE A 222 2.31 -4.37 -1.57
CA PHE A 222 0.91 -3.96 -1.73
C PHE A 222 0.04 -5.11 -2.25
N LEU A 223 0.51 -5.85 -3.28
CA LEU A 223 -0.20 -7.02 -3.81
C LEU A 223 -0.39 -8.12 -2.78
N ASP A 224 0.62 -8.39 -1.96
CA ASP A 224 0.55 -9.39 -0.90
C ASP A 224 -0.47 -9.00 0.17
N LEU A 225 -0.53 -7.72 0.53
CA LEU A 225 -1.53 -7.19 1.44
C LEU A 225 -2.93 -7.21 0.83
N LEU A 226 -3.06 -6.88 -0.48
CA LEU A 226 -4.34 -6.81 -1.16
C LEU A 226 -4.93 -8.19 -1.44
N ILE A 227 -4.13 -9.13 -1.95
CA ILE A 227 -4.57 -10.48 -2.35
C ILE A 227 -3.90 -11.51 -1.44
N ALA A 228 -4.60 -11.86 -0.37
CA ALA A 228 -4.16 -12.92 0.52
C ALA A 228 -4.46 -14.29 -0.10
N LEU A 229 -3.44 -15.13 -0.19
CA LEU A 229 -3.51 -16.50 -0.72
C LEU A 229 -3.34 -17.52 0.42
N ASN A 230 -4.11 -18.60 0.38
CA ASN A 230 -3.84 -19.75 1.23
C ASN A 230 -2.65 -20.58 0.70
N LYS A 231 -2.22 -21.62 1.43
CA LYS A 231 -1.04 -22.42 1.07
C LYS A 231 -1.15 -23.07 -0.33
N THR A 232 -2.32 -23.54 -0.71
CA THR A 232 -2.56 -24.19 -2.02
C THR A 232 -2.50 -23.15 -3.14
N GLU A 233 -3.19 -22.03 -2.98
CA GLU A 233 -3.18 -20.92 -3.94
C GLU A 233 -1.78 -20.30 -4.08
N ALA A 234 -0.99 -20.22 -3.00
CA ALA A 234 0.39 -19.76 -3.05
C ALA A 234 1.29 -20.69 -3.92
N VAL A 235 1.05 -21.99 -3.90
CA VAL A 235 1.74 -22.94 -4.79
C VAL A 235 1.32 -22.74 -6.25
N GLN A 236 0.02 -22.53 -6.49
CA GLN A 236 -0.50 -22.24 -7.83
C GLN A 236 0.01 -20.89 -8.35
N PHE A 237 0.04 -19.86 -7.50
CA PHE A 237 0.63 -18.58 -7.83
C PHE A 237 2.10 -18.71 -8.27
N LYS A 238 2.91 -19.54 -7.59
CA LYS A 238 4.29 -19.84 -8.03
C LYS A 238 4.35 -20.46 -9.41
N ALA A 239 3.46 -21.39 -9.71
CA ALA A 239 3.40 -22.02 -11.02
C ALA A 239 3.02 -21.00 -12.11
N GLU A 240 2.03 -20.16 -11.87
CA GLU A 240 1.60 -19.10 -12.79
C GLU A 240 2.73 -18.07 -13.03
N MET A 241 3.43 -17.66 -11.98
CA MET A 241 4.57 -16.75 -12.09
C MET A 241 5.68 -17.32 -12.95
N ASN A 242 6.02 -18.60 -12.78
CA ASN A 242 7.04 -19.26 -13.60
C ASN A 242 6.64 -19.32 -15.09
N VAL A 243 5.36 -19.49 -15.38
CA VAL A 243 4.84 -19.51 -16.76
C VAL A 243 4.85 -18.10 -17.37
N LEU A 244 4.41 -17.09 -16.61
CA LEU A 244 4.21 -15.74 -17.13
C LEU A 244 5.51 -14.93 -17.26
N ILE A 245 6.49 -15.15 -16.38
CA ILE A 245 7.64 -14.25 -16.21
C ILE A 245 8.97 -15.03 -16.31
N GLY A 246 8.95 -16.35 -16.09
CA GLY A 246 10.14 -17.20 -16.04
C GLY A 246 10.69 -17.42 -14.62
N GLY A 247 11.53 -18.45 -14.46
CA GLY A 247 11.95 -18.93 -13.13
C GLY A 247 12.70 -17.94 -12.24
N ASP A 248 13.34 -16.92 -12.83
CA ASP A 248 14.09 -15.92 -12.06
C ASP A 248 13.21 -14.84 -11.46
N ALA A 249 12.10 -14.50 -12.09
CA ALA A 249 11.19 -13.46 -11.62
C ALA A 249 10.44 -13.84 -10.33
N MET A 250 10.13 -15.14 -10.16
CA MET A 250 9.53 -15.61 -8.90
C MET A 250 10.50 -15.51 -7.73
N TYR A 251 11.77 -15.73 -7.98
CA TYR A 251 12.81 -15.59 -6.96
C TYR A 251 12.99 -14.12 -6.57
N GLU A 252 12.97 -13.22 -7.54
CA GLU A 252 13.02 -11.77 -7.32
C GLU A 252 11.80 -11.29 -6.51
N TYR A 253 10.60 -11.79 -6.81
CA TYR A 253 9.39 -11.49 -6.05
C TYR A 253 9.49 -11.94 -4.58
N ILE A 254 9.88 -13.19 -4.32
CA ILE A 254 9.97 -13.73 -2.95
C ILE A 254 11.04 -13.01 -2.15
N SER A 255 12.23 -12.80 -2.72
CA SER A 255 13.33 -12.12 -2.03
C SER A 255 12.98 -10.66 -1.73
N THR A 256 12.28 -9.98 -2.64
CA THR A 256 11.88 -8.59 -2.44
C THR A 256 10.82 -8.47 -1.33
N THR A 257 9.79 -9.33 -1.34
CA THR A 257 8.75 -9.30 -0.28
C THR A 257 9.30 -9.68 1.09
N GLN A 258 10.17 -10.68 1.19
CA GLN A 258 10.82 -11.06 2.43
C GLN A 258 11.70 -9.94 3.00
N LEU A 259 12.43 -9.22 2.13
CA LEU A 259 13.25 -8.08 2.53
C LEU A 259 12.42 -6.96 3.15
N PHE A 260 11.31 -6.59 2.52
CA PHE A 260 10.43 -5.55 3.05
C PHE A 260 9.83 -5.94 4.40
N GLU A 261 9.39 -7.20 4.56
CA GLU A 261 8.87 -7.70 5.84
C GLU A 261 9.92 -7.66 6.96
N MET A 262 11.16 -7.96 6.61
CA MET A 262 12.28 -7.90 7.55
C MET A 262 12.62 -6.48 7.97
N ASP A 263 12.63 -5.54 7.03
CA ASP A 263 12.90 -4.12 7.30
C ASP A 263 11.82 -3.52 8.21
N GLU A 264 10.54 -3.85 7.96
CA GLU A 264 9.41 -3.44 8.79
C GLU A 264 9.49 -4.01 10.23
N LYS A 265 9.87 -5.27 10.38
CA LYS A 265 10.07 -5.91 11.70
C LYS A 265 11.18 -5.23 12.50
N ILE A 266 12.28 -4.85 11.83
CA ILE A 266 13.40 -4.16 12.48
C ILE A 266 13.06 -2.75 12.87
N GLU A 267 12.42 -1.99 11.99
CA GLU A 267 12.05 -0.63 12.33
C GLU A 267 11.09 -0.63 13.53
N LYS A 268 10.16 -1.57 13.56
CA LYS A 268 9.29 -1.78 14.72
C LYS A 268 10.07 -2.17 15.98
N ALA A 269 11.06 -3.07 15.86
CA ALA A 269 11.91 -3.47 16.98
C ALA A 269 12.82 -2.34 17.46
N ARG A 270 13.30 -1.47 16.56
CA ARG A 270 14.03 -0.23 16.93
C ARG A 270 13.15 0.71 17.75
N GLN A 271 11.89 0.93 17.32
CA GLN A 271 10.95 1.79 18.03
C GLN A 271 10.55 1.22 19.40
N GLU A 272 10.49 -0.10 19.53
CA GLU A 272 10.13 -0.79 20.77
C GLU A 272 11.34 -1.10 21.68
N GLY A 273 12.57 -0.82 21.25
CA GLY A 273 13.81 -1.08 22.00
C GLY A 273 14.13 -2.57 22.20
N ARG A 274 13.59 -3.46 21.38
CA ARG A 274 13.76 -4.91 21.50
C ARG A 274 15.00 -5.41 20.75
N GLU A 275 16.07 -5.66 21.49
CA GLU A 275 17.33 -6.17 20.96
C GLU A 275 17.19 -7.62 20.42
N GLU A 276 16.41 -8.46 21.12
CA GLU A 276 16.18 -9.87 20.75
C GLU A 276 15.54 -10.02 19.36
N VAL A 277 14.56 -9.17 19.02
CA VAL A 277 13.89 -9.18 17.71
C VAL A 277 14.85 -8.76 16.60
N ARG A 278 15.80 -7.85 16.90
CA ARG A 278 16.83 -7.42 15.95
C ARG A 278 17.79 -8.55 15.59
N GLU A 279 18.14 -9.39 16.56
CA GLU A 279 19.00 -10.55 16.35
C GLU A 279 18.27 -11.66 15.59
N GLU A 280 17.00 -11.95 15.91
CA GLU A 280 16.18 -12.89 15.14
C GLU A 280 16.10 -12.51 13.65
N VAL A 281 15.82 -11.25 13.38
CA VAL A 281 15.71 -10.76 11.98
C VAL A 281 17.07 -10.75 11.29
N ARG A 282 18.16 -10.52 11.99
CA ARG A 282 19.52 -10.66 11.44
C ARG A 282 19.79 -12.10 10.98
N GLU A 283 19.46 -13.09 11.80
CA GLU A 283 19.61 -14.50 11.46
C GLU A 283 18.68 -14.93 10.30
N GLU A 284 17.46 -14.40 10.26
CA GLU A 284 16.55 -14.60 9.12
C GLU A 284 17.15 -14.02 7.83
N GLY A 285 17.78 -12.83 7.87
CA GLY A 285 18.47 -12.19 6.76
C GLY A 285 19.59 -13.03 6.17
N LYS A 286 20.42 -13.63 7.03
CA LYS A 286 21.46 -14.55 6.58
C LYS A 286 20.91 -15.77 5.86
N ARG A 287 19.76 -16.31 6.33
CA ARG A 287 19.09 -17.46 5.69
C ARG A 287 18.51 -17.12 4.32
N VAL A 288 18.21 -15.86 4.06
CA VAL A 288 17.68 -15.40 2.76
C VAL A 288 18.80 -15.08 1.79
N ILE A 289 19.83 -14.32 2.24
CA ILE A 289 20.87 -13.80 1.34
C ILE A 289 21.79 -14.90 0.80
N ARG A 290 22.15 -15.87 1.61
CA ARG A 290 23.07 -16.91 1.22
C ARG A 290 22.54 -17.77 0.06
N PRO A 291 21.33 -18.36 0.12
CA PRO A 291 20.79 -19.12 -1.02
C PRO A 291 20.56 -18.25 -2.27
N PHE A 292 20.27 -16.95 -2.06
CA PHE A 292 20.13 -16.00 -3.16
C PHE A 292 21.43 -15.83 -3.92
N LEU A 293 22.53 -15.56 -3.23
CA LEU A 293 23.85 -15.40 -3.84
C LEU A 293 24.35 -16.71 -4.45
N GLU A 294 24.18 -17.85 -3.77
CA GLU A 294 24.54 -19.16 -4.29
C GLU A 294 23.80 -19.51 -5.59
N LYS A 295 22.52 -19.15 -5.68
CA LYS A 295 21.72 -19.37 -6.88
C LYS A 295 22.13 -18.48 -8.04
N LYS A 296 22.47 -17.20 -7.75
CA LYS A 296 22.79 -16.21 -8.78
C LYS A 296 24.23 -16.35 -9.30
N PHE A 297 25.18 -16.63 -8.42
CA PHE A 297 26.61 -16.59 -8.72
C PHE A 297 27.32 -17.95 -8.60
N GLY A 298 26.59 -19.01 -8.22
CA GLY A 298 27.19 -20.32 -7.94
C GLY A 298 27.78 -20.42 -6.53
N PRO A 299 28.62 -21.45 -6.26
CA PRO A 299 29.23 -21.66 -4.94
C PRO A 299 29.96 -20.40 -4.46
N LEU A 300 29.68 -19.96 -3.22
CA LEU A 300 30.24 -18.74 -2.67
C LEU A 300 31.63 -19.01 -2.06
N PRO A 301 32.62 -18.13 -2.30
CA PRO A 301 33.93 -18.18 -1.63
C PRO A 301 33.77 -18.04 -0.11
N GLU A 302 34.74 -18.62 0.64
CA GLU A 302 34.74 -18.57 2.11
C GLU A 302 34.81 -17.14 2.66
N SER A 303 35.49 -16.23 1.96
CA SER A 303 35.51 -14.80 2.29
C SER A 303 34.14 -14.14 2.23
N VAL A 304 33.31 -14.51 1.27
CA VAL A 304 31.93 -14.00 1.13
C VAL A 304 31.03 -14.59 2.21
N LEU A 305 31.13 -15.88 2.50
CA LEU A 305 30.41 -16.53 3.59
C LEU A 305 30.73 -15.88 4.94
N ASN A 306 32.00 -15.60 5.22
CA ASN A 306 32.42 -14.90 6.43
C ASN A 306 31.86 -13.46 6.47
N HIS A 307 31.81 -12.76 5.34
CA HIS A 307 31.22 -11.42 5.28
C HIS A 307 29.73 -11.44 5.64
N ILE A 308 28.99 -12.39 5.12
CA ILE A 308 27.57 -12.58 5.44
C ILE A 308 27.39 -12.90 6.93
N GLU A 309 28.26 -13.75 7.48
CA GLU A 309 28.15 -14.20 8.87
C GLU A 309 28.35 -13.08 9.88
N ILE A 310 29.28 -12.17 9.64
CA ILE A 310 29.56 -11.02 10.53
C ILE A 310 28.71 -9.79 10.23
N ALA A 311 28.00 -9.77 9.09
CA ALA A 311 27.21 -8.61 8.66
C ALA A 311 26.09 -8.30 9.64
N GLY A 312 25.98 -7.02 10.00
CA GLY A 312 24.79 -6.51 10.67
C GLY A 312 23.61 -6.40 9.69
N HIS A 313 22.39 -6.25 10.21
CA HIS A 313 21.18 -6.23 9.41
C HIS A 313 21.21 -5.20 8.27
N ASP A 314 21.54 -3.94 8.58
CA ASP A 314 21.61 -2.85 7.58
C ASP A 314 22.62 -3.16 6.47
N HIS A 315 23.68 -3.93 6.79
CA HIS A 315 24.65 -4.36 5.81
C HIS A 315 24.13 -5.52 4.95
N LEU A 316 23.39 -6.46 5.54
CA LEU A 316 22.74 -7.55 4.80
C LEU A 316 21.71 -7.00 3.81
N LEU A 317 20.93 -5.99 4.16
CA LEU A 317 20.00 -5.32 3.25
C LEU A 317 20.73 -4.67 2.07
N LYS A 318 21.81 -3.92 2.33
CA LYS A 318 22.62 -3.31 1.27
C LYS A 318 23.28 -4.34 0.36
N LEU A 319 23.73 -5.47 0.91
CA LEU A 319 24.29 -6.56 0.12
C LEU A 319 23.22 -7.18 -0.81
N LEU A 320 22.01 -7.38 -0.32
CA LEU A 320 20.90 -7.88 -1.12
C LEU A 320 20.49 -6.90 -2.22
N ASP A 321 20.36 -5.62 -1.89
CA ASP A 321 20.03 -4.58 -2.87
C ASP A 321 21.07 -4.52 -4.00
N ARG A 322 22.35 -4.51 -3.64
CA ARG A 322 23.44 -4.62 -4.64
C ARG A 322 23.41 -5.93 -5.41
N ALA A 323 23.14 -7.03 -4.72
CA ALA A 323 23.11 -8.35 -5.34
C ALA A 323 22.04 -8.50 -6.42
N ILE A 324 20.93 -7.78 -6.30
CA ILE A 324 19.84 -7.78 -7.31
C ILE A 324 20.35 -7.25 -8.64
N THR A 325 21.17 -6.18 -8.64
CA THR A 325 21.68 -5.52 -9.86
C THR A 325 23.03 -6.03 -10.33
N ALA A 326 23.85 -6.60 -9.43
CA ALA A 326 25.21 -7.06 -9.70
C ALA A 326 25.27 -8.15 -10.77
N LYS A 327 26.26 -8.07 -11.64
CA LYS A 327 26.57 -9.13 -12.61
C LYS A 327 27.60 -10.11 -12.09
N THR A 328 28.43 -9.71 -11.15
CA THR A 328 29.48 -10.51 -10.52
C THR A 328 29.46 -10.34 -9.00
N LEU A 329 30.07 -11.28 -8.26
CA LEU A 329 30.22 -11.16 -6.80
C LEU A 329 31.07 -9.95 -6.39
N THR A 330 32.07 -9.57 -7.19
CA THR A 330 32.90 -8.38 -6.96
C THR A 330 32.10 -7.08 -6.97
N ASP A 331 31.08 -6.99 -7.80
CA ASP A 331 30.19 -5.81 -7.85
C ASP A 331 29.44 -5.56 -6.54
N ILE A 332 29.34 -6.58 -5.68
CA ILE A 332 28.60 -6.52 -4.41
C ILE A 332 29.51 -6.09 -3.25
N PHE A 333 30.75 -6.59 -3.23
CA PHE A 333 31.62 -6.52 -2.07
C PHE A 333 32.77 -5.49 -2.19
N ASP A 334 33.10 -5.03 -3.40
CA ASP A 334 34.22 -4.12 -3.66
C ASP A 334 33.81 -2.64 -3.80
N ALA A 335 32.58 -2.25 -3.38
CA ALA A 335 32.06 -0.89 -3.50
C ALA A 335 31.87 -0.19 -2.15
#